data_55f6fe33766364fba580dbc84e767667
#
_entry.id   55f6fe33766364fba580dbc84e767667
#
_cell.length_a   1.000
_cell.length_b   1.000
_cell.length_c   1.000
_cell.angle_alpha   90.00
_cell.angle_beta   90.00
_cell.angle_gamma   90.00
#
_symmetry.space_group_name_H-M   'P 1'
#
loop_
_entity.id
_entity.type
_entity.pdbx_description
1 polymer ?
#
loop_
_entity_poly.entity_id
_entity_poly.type
_entity_poly.pdbx_seq_one_letter_code
_entity_poly.pdbx_strand_id
1 'polypeptide(L)'
;ADGTLGAANSLAATGLEHKMGIHGNSTCVMLFDNAVGELVGAPHQGLRAMFTMMNQARLGVGIQGLGVSDIAYQNALFYAKDRIQGRALSGVKEADKPADPILVHGDVRRMLLSQKSFNEGTRALMGQQALWLDQAEREADPVKAKQASALAALFTPIVKGFVTDQGFKACVDAQQVYGGHGYINEWGMEQFVRDIRIAMIYEGTNGVQALDLVGRKLLADKGATLQVWSEMVKQFIGQHSANEPVSYTHLRAHETKA
;
A
#
# COMPACT_ATOMS: atom_id res chain seq x y z
N ALA A 1 3.78 35.67 -20.33
CA ALA A 1 2.78 36.18 -19.39
C ALA A 1 3.54 36.80 -18.20
N ASP A 2 3.15 37.99 -17.79
CA ASP A 2 3.79 38.78 -16.72
C ASP A 2 3.30 38.39 -15.31
N GLY A 3 2.46 37.36 -15.21
CA GLY A 3 1.88 36.87 -13.95
C GLY A 3 0.67 37.67 -13.46
N THR A 4 0.19 38.65 -14.23
CA THR A 4 -1.02 39.41 -13.89
C THR A 4 -2.25 38.52 -13.98
N LEU A 5 -3.12 38.54 -12.94
CA LEU A 5 -4.38 37.80 -12.96
C LEU A 5 -5.32 38.44 -13.98
N GLY A 6 -5.82 37.64 -14.92
CA GLY A 6 -6.90 38.02 -15.82
C GLY A 6 -8.28 37.92 -15.18
N ALA A 7 -9.34 37.95 -16.01
CA ALA A 7 -10.70 37.72 -15.56
C ALA A 7 -10.84 36.31 -14.98
N ALA A 8 -11.60 36.18 -13.87
CA ALA A 8 -11.87 34.88 -13.27
C ALA A 8 -12.69 34.01 -14.23
N ASN A 9 -12.34 32.73 -14.34
CA ASN A 9 -13.15 31.77 -15.09
C ASN A 9 -14.41 31.41 -14.32
N SER A 10 -15.47 31.05 -15.04
CA SER A 10 -16.78 30.74 -14.46
C SER A 10 -16.83 29.32 -13.92
N LEU A 11 -16.08 29.08 -12.83
CA LEU A 11 -16.07 27.83 -12.10
C LEU A 11 -16.03 28.08 -10.59
N ALA A 12 -16.65 27.20 -9.82
CA ALA A 12 -16.69 27.30 -8.36
C ALA A 12 -16.74 25.91 -7.70
N ALA A 13 -16.16 25.80 -6.52
CA ALA A 13 -16.45 24.69 -5.61
C ALA A 13 -17.75 25.02 -4.85
N THR A 14 -18.82 24.28 -5.11
CA THR A 14 -20.15 24.53 -4.55
C THR A 14 -20.46 23.70 -3.31
N GLY A 15 -19.62 22.72 -3.00
CA GLY A 15 -19.77 21.87 -1.82
C GLY A 15 -18.51 21.08 -1.54
N LEU A 16 -18.41 20.61 -0.28
CA LEU A 16 -17.39 19.69 0.18
C LEU A 16 -18.04 18.40 0.66
N GLU A 17 -17.45 17.26 0.31
CA GLU A 17 -17.92 15.98 0.81
C GLU A 17 -17.50 15.77 2.27
N HIS A 18 -18.45 15.35 3.12
CA HIS A 18 -18.20 14.91 4.49
C HIS A 18 -17.76 13.45 4.48
N LYS A 19 -16.46 13.21 4.60
CA LYS A 19 -15.87 11.88 4.47
C LYS A 19 -15.67 11.19 5.83
N MET A 20 -15.52 9.87 5.81
CA MET A 20 -15.17 9.03 6.95
C MET A 20 -13.78 9.34 7.52
N GLY A 21 -12.82 9.67 6.66
CA GLY A 21 -11.43 9.96 7.02
C GLY A 21 -10.78 10.90 6.01
N ILE A 22 -9.46 11.07 6.11
CA ILE A 22 -8.64 11.99 5.29
C ILE A 22 -9.28 13.39 5.19
N HIS A 23 -9.70 13.94 6.33
CA HIS A 23 -10.45 15.21 6.40
C HIS A 23 -9.63 16.41 5.94
N GLY A 24 -8.30 16.32 6.03
CA GLY A 24 -7.38 17.36 5.53
C GLY A 24 -7.30 17.48 4.01
N ASN A 25 -7.88 16.52 3.26
CA ASN A 25 -7.99 16.57 1.82
C ASN A 25 -9.41 16.92 1.41
N SER A 26 -9.61 18.06 0.75
CA SER A 26 -10.93 18.49 0.27
C SER A 26 -11.36 17.69 -0.96
N THR A 27 -12.57 17.14 -0.91
CA THR A 27 -13.25 16.56 -2.08
C THR A 27 -14.39 17.50 -2.41
N CYS A 28 -14.29 18.17 -3.56
CA CYS A 28 -15.18 19.26 -3.93
C CYS A 28 -16.20 18.83 -4.98
N VAL A 29 -17.42 19.34 -4.85
CA VAL A 29 -18.38 19.39 -5.95
C VAL A 29 -18.06 20.63 -6.77
N MET A 30 -17.64 20.44 -8.03
CA MET A 30 -17.24 21.51 -8.92
C MET A 30 -18.37 21.88 -9.88
N LEU A 31 -18.71 23.16 -9.93
CA LEU A 31 -19.61 23.72 -10.92
C LEU A 31 -18.80 24.43 -12.01
N PHE A 32 -19.10 24.13 -13.27
CA PHE A 32 -18.56 24.80 -14.45
C PHE A 32 -19.78 25.46 -15.18
N ASP A 33 -19.89 26.76 -15.08
CA ASP A 33 -20.98 27.50 -15.69
C ASP A 33 -20.44 28.30 -16.89
N ASN A 34 -20.56 27.74 -18.08
CA ASN A 34 -19.96 28.28 -19.31
C ASN A 34 -18.44 28.58 -19.15
N ALA A 35 -17.76 27.80 -18.35
CA ALA A 35 -16.32 27.96 -18.13
C ALA A 35 -15.52 27.77 -19.44
N VAL A 36 -14.55 28.64 -19.66
CA VAL A 36 -13.66 28.56 -20.81
C VAL A 36 -12.56 27.56 -20.51
N GLY A 37 -12.31 26.65 -21.45
CA GLY A 37 -11.27 25.65 -21.34
C GLY A 37 -10.54 25.44 -22.66
N GLU A 38 -9.32 24.96 -22.58
CA GLU A 38 -8.51 24.59 -23.75
C GLU A 38 -8.35 23.07 -23.81
N LEU A 39 -8.43 22.51 -25.03
CA LEU A 39 -8.24 21.08 -25.24
C LEU A 39 -6.74 20.76 -25.19
N VAL A 40 -6.34 19.89 -24.26
CA VAL A 40 -5.00 19.32 -24.17
C VAL A 40 -4.98 17.93 -24.81
N GLY A 41 -4.23 17.77 -25.88
CA GLY A 41 -4.16 16.54 -26.67
C GLY A 41 -5.21 16.48 -27.79
N ALA A 42 -5.48 15.29 -28.31
CA ALA A 42 -6.42 15.08 -29.40
C ALA A 42 -7.85 14.84 -28.88
N PRO A 43 -8.89 15.21 -29.65
CA PRO A 43 -10.28 14.88 -29.32
C PRO A 43 -10.47 13.38 -29.08
N HIS A 44 -11.35 13.02 -28.15
CA HIS A 44 -11.74 11.65 -27.78
C HIS A 44 -10.60 10.78 -27.18
N GLN A 45 -9.46 11.39 -26.76
CA GLN A 45 -8.35 10.67 -26.12
C GLN A 45 -8.16 10.95 -24.63
N GLY A 46 -9.13 11.58 -23.98
CA GLY A 46 -9.04 11.96 -22.56
C GLY A 46 -8.79 10.77 -21.62
N LEU A 47 -9.46 9.63 -21.83
CA LEU A 47 -9.23 8.42 -21.03
C LEU A 47 -7.79 7.92 -21.16
N ARG A 48 -7.22 7.94 -22.36
CA ARG A 48 -5.81 7.55 -22.58
C ARG A 48 -4.84 8.46 -21.82
N ALA A 49 -5.08 9.76 -21.88
CA ALA A 49 -4.30 10.75 -21.15
C ALA A 49 -4.43 10.55 -19.62
N MET A 50 -5.65 10.30 -19.13
CA MET A 50 -5.91 9.99 -17.72
C MET A 50 -5.12 8.77 -17.22
N PHE A 51 -5.01 7.71 -18.01
CA PHE A 51 -4.29 6.50 -17.61
C PHE A 51 -2.78 6.72 -17.42
N THR A 52 -2.19 7.73 -18.02
CA THR A 52 -0.80 8.12 -17.74
C THR A 52 -0.64 8.51 -16.27
N MET A 53 -1.56 9.32 -15.74
CA MET A 53 -1.58 9.70 -14.32
C MET A 53 -2.00 8.51 -13.42
N MET A 54 -3.02 7.74 -13.82
CA MET A 54 -3.61 6.67 -13.01
C MET A 54 -2.61 5.58 -12.62
N ASN A 55 -1.67 5.25 -13.48
CA ASN A 55 -0.65 4.24 -13.18
C ASN A 55 0.29 4.69 -12.06
N GLN A 56 0.66 5.98 -12.04
CA GLN A 56 1.45 6.58 -10.96
C GLN A 56 0.61 6.71 -9.68
N ALA A 57 -0.65 7.13 -9.80
CA ALA A 57 -1.57 7.27 -8.67
C ALA A 57 -1.78 5.93 -7.95
N ARG A 58 -1.88 4.81 -8.67
CA ARG A 58 -2.02 3.46 -8.06
C ARG A 58 -0.81 3.07 -7.22
N LEU A 59 0.42 3.41 -7.65
CA LEU A 59 1.61 3.25 -6.83
C LEU A 59 1.53 4.12 -5.57
N GLY A 60 1.14 5.39 -5.73
CA GLY A 60 0.93 6.33 -4.61
C GLY A 60 -0.07 5.82 -3.58
N VAL A 61 -1.17 5.19 -4.02
CA VAL A 61 -2.16 4.56 -3.12
C VAL A 61 -1.57 3.33 -2.40
N GLY A 62 -0.71 2.56 -3.06
CA GLY A 62 0.06 1.50 -2.40
C GLY A 62 0.98 2.08 -1.30
N ILE A 63 1.70 3.18 -1.60
CA ILE A 63 2.54 3.88 -0.61
C ILE A 63 1.70 4.41 0.55
N GLN A 64 0.51 4.94 0.29
CA GLN A 64 -0.42 5.35 1.35
C GLN A 64 -0.79 4.18 2.27
N GLY A 65 -1.10 3.00 1.70
CA GLY A 65 -1.36 1.79 2.47
C GLY A 65 -0.20 1.39 3.38
N LEU A 66 1.02 1.44 2.88
CA LEU A 66 2.24 1.21 3.66
C LEU A 66 2.45 2.28 4.73
N GLY A 67 2.38 3.57 4.37
CA GLY A 67 2.70 4.66 5.29
C GLY A 67 1.75 4.72 6.49
N VAL A 68 0.44 4.57 6.25
CA VAL A 68 -0.56 4.57 7.34
C VAL A 68 -0.42 3.34 8.23
N SER A 69 -0.17 2.15 7.64
CA SER A 69 0.05 0.94 8.43
C SER A 69 1.36 0.98 9.24
N ASP A 70 2.41 1.59 8.70
CA ASP A 70 3.69 1.69 9.38
C ASP A 70 3.61 2.62 10.61
N ILE A 71 3.00 3.79 10.48
CA ILE A 71 2.82 4.69 11.64
C ILE A 71 1.88 4.06 12.69
N ALA A 72 0.82 3.37 12.28
CA ALA A 72 -0.05 2.65 13.20
C ALA A 72 0.71 1.55 13.96
N TYR A 73 1.56 0.78 13.27
CA TYR A 73 2.42 -0.22 13.87
C TYR A 73 3.40 0.38 14.89
N GLN A 74 4.07 1.47 14.54
CA GLN A 74 5.04 2.11 15.45
C GLN A 74 4.37 2.57 16.75
N ASN A 75 3.19 3.18 16.66
CA ASN A 75 2.39 3.57 17.82
C ASN A 75 1.97 2.33 18.64
N ALA A 76 1.48 1.27 18.00
CA ALA A 76 1.09 0.04 18.68
C ALA A 76 2.26 -0.64 19.39
N LEU A 77 3.44 -0.67 18.76
CA LEU A 77 4.65 -1.22 19.37
C LEU A 77 5.10 -0.41 20.59
N PHE A 78 5.07 0.93 20.49
CA PHE A 78 5.40 1.81 21.62
C PHE A 78 4.43 1.58 22.78
N TYR A 79 3.14 1.59 22.51
CA TYR A 79 2.11 1.33 23.52
C TYR A 79 2.27 -0.05 24.18
N ALA A 80 2.53 -1.10 23.38
CA ALA A 80 2.69 -2.46 23.90
C ALA A 80 3.90 -2.65 24.81
N LYS A 81 4.94 -1.85 24.64
CA LYS A 81 6.13 -1.84 25.52
C LYS A 81 5.87 -1.12 26.84
N ASP A 82 5.05 -0.09 26.85
CA ASP A 82 4.78 0.74 28.01
C ASP A 82 3.58 0.23 28.84
N ARG A 83 2.52 -0.19 28.19
CA ARG A 83 1.30 -0.69 28.85
C ARG A 83 1.55 -1.98 29.58
N ILE A 84 1.35 -1.99 30.90
CA ILE A 84 1.42 -3.20 31.71
C ILE A 84 0.02 -3.74 32.00
N GLN A 85 -0.19 -5.05 31.81
CA GLN A 85 -1.44 -5.74 32.15
C GLN A 85 -1.27 -7.25 32.16
N GLY A 86 -1.71 -7.89 33.25
CA GLY A 86 -1.62 -9.34 33.42
C GLY A 86 -0.18 -9.83 33.56
N ARG A 87 -0.01 -11.17 33.47
CA ARG A 87 1.27 -11.85 33.51
C ARG A 87 1.42 -12.77 32.29
N ALA A 88 2.62 -12.90 31.79
CA ALA A 88 2.88 -13.82 30.68
C ALA A 88 2.58 -15.27 31.08
N LEU A 89 1.94 -16.04 30.20
CA LEU A 89 1.69 -17.47 30.43
C LEU A 89 2.97 -18.29 30.59
N SER A 90 4.08 -17.80 30.01
CA SER A 90 5.43 -18.39 30.15
C SER A 90 6.16 -17.99 31.42
N GLY A 91 5.47 -17.43 32.40
CA GLY A 91 6.01 -16.95 33.66
C GLY A 91 6.25 -15.43 33.68
N VAL A 92 6.31 -14.87 34.91
CA VAL A 92 6.52 -13.44 35.17
C VAL A 92 7.78 -12.95 34.44
N LYS A 93 7.69 -11.82 33.74
CA LYS A 93 8.80 -11.20 33.01
C LYS A 93 9.41 -10.01 33.78
N GLU A 94 8.57 -9.22 34.43
CA GLU A 94 9.00 -8.08 35.24
C GLU A 94 8.51 -8.25 36.68
N ALA A 95 9.32 -8.94 37.52
CA ALA A 95 8.96 -9.29 38.89
C ALA A 95 8.75 -8.06 39.78
N ASP A 96 9.47 -6.98 39.52
CA ASP A 96 9.42 -5.72 40.29
C ASP A 96 8.21 -4.83 39.96
N LYS A 97 7.46 -5.17 38.91
CA LYS A 97 6.26 -4.44 38.49
C LYS A 97 4.99 -5.21 38.85
N PRO A 98 3.85 -4.52 39.05
CA PRO A 98 2.56 -5.14 39.39
C PRO A 98 2.01 -6.03 38.25
N ALA A 99 2.44 -5.82 37.02
CA ALA A 99 2.08 -6.60 35.83
C ALA A 99 3.22 -6.58 34.82
N ASP A 100 3.14 -7.48 33.81
CA ASP A 100 4.07 -7.48 32.68
C ASP A 100 3.63 -6.52 31.58
N PRO A 101 4.54 -5.98 30.72
CA PRO A 101 4.17 -5.29 29.51
C PRO A 101 3.33 -6.16 28.60
N ILE A 102 2.30 -5.60 27.95
CA ILE A 102 1.42 -6.39 27.09
C ILE A 102 2.15 -7.01 25.89
N LEU A 103 3.31 -6.49 25.54
CA LEU A 103 4.20 -7.03 24.49
C LEU A 103 4.55 -8.51 24.71
N VAL A 104 4.54 -9.01 25.97
CA VAL A 104 4.91 -10.39 26.27
C VAL A 104 3.80 -11.40 25.95
N HIS A 105 2.55 -10.93 25.77
CA HIS A 105 1.42 -11.81 25.45
C HIS A 105 1.48 -12.30 24.01
N GLY A 106 1.20 -13.58 23.81
CA GLY A 106 1.35 -14.25 22.52
C GLY A 106 0.54 -13.63 21.39
N ASP A 107 -0.71 -13.22 21.66
CA ASP A 107 -1.57 -12.60 20.63
C ASP A 107 -1.11 -11.17 20.26
N VAL A 108 -0.69 -10.38 21.24
CA VAL A 108 -0.10 -9.05 20.98
C VAL A 108 1.15 -9.17 20.13
N ARG A 109 2.03 -10.12 20.45
CA ARG A 109 3.24 -10.41 19.66
C ARG A 109 2.90 -10.86 18.24
N ARG A 110 1.91 -11.70 18.06
CA ARG A 110 1.42 -12.13 16.74
C ARG A 110 0.98 -10.94 15.89
N MET A 111 0.12 -10.07 16.45
CA MET A 111 -0.34 -8.86 15.76
C MET A 111 0.82 -7.94 15.37
N LEU A 112 1.73 -7.66 16.29
CA LEU A 112 2.89 -6.80 16.02
C LEU A 112 3.87 -7.42 15.01
N LEU A 113 4.13 -8.72 15.07
CA LEU A 113 5.01 -9.41 14.11
C LEU A 113 4.37 -9.45 12.71
N SER A 114 3.05 -9.66 12.62
CA SER A 114 2.33 -9.61 11.34
C SER A 114 2.43 -8.23 10.69
N GLN A 115 2.23 -7.17 11.47
CA GLN A 115 2.38 -5.79 10.99
C GLN A 115 3.82 -5.47 10.57
N LYS A 116 4.80 -5.88 11.37
CA LYS A 116 6.23 -5.67 11.08
C LYS A 116 6.62 -6.35 9.77
N SER A 117 6.32 -7.62 9.62
CA SER A 117 6.68 -8.38 8.41
C SER A 117 5.99 -7.84 7.16
N PHE A 118 4.72 -7.42 7.29
CA PHE A 118 4.00 -6.77 6.21
C PHE A 118 4.67 -5.44 5.81
N ASN A 119 4.95 -4.55 6.76
CA ASN A 119 5.51 -3.23 6.48
C ASN A 119 6.92 -3.33 5.87
N GLU A 120 7.79 -4.20 6.39
CA GLU A 120 9.14 -4.40 5.87
C GLU A 120 9.12 -5.03 4.47
N GLY A 121 8.35 -6.09 4.27
CA GLY A 121 8.20 -6.74 2.96
C GLY A 121 7.57 -5.82 1.92
N THR A 122 6.56 -5.06 2.32
CA THR A 122 5.91 -4.08 1.43
C THR A 122 6.86 -2.96 1.04
N ARG A 123 7.69 -2.46 1.96
CA ARG A 123 8.69 -1.42 1.64
C ARG A 123 9.67 -1.89 0.58
N ALA A 124 10.13 -3.14 0.67
CA ALA A 124 10.98 -3.74 -0.36
C ALA A 124 10.25 -3.89 -1.70
N LEU A 125 8.99 -4.35 -1.69
CA LEU A 125 8.16 -4.48 -2.88
C LEU A 125 7.92 -3.12 -3.56
N MET A 126 7.63 -2.06 -2.79
CA MET A 126 7.43 -0.70 -3.31
C MET A 126 8.72 -0.15 -3.94
N GLY A 127 9.86 -0.39 -3.30
CA GLY A 127 11.18 -0.01 -3.86
C GLY A 127 11.46 -0.73 -5.17
N GLN A 128 11.17 -2.02 -5.26
CA GLN A 128 11.33 -2.79 -6.50
C GLN A 128 10.39 -2.29 -7.61
N GLN A 129 9.14 -1.98 -7.27
CA GLN A 129 8.17 -1.43 -8.22
C GLN A 129 8.63 -0.06 -8.77
N ALA A 130 9.12 0.81 -7.91
CA ALA A 130 9.65 2.11 -8.30
C ALA A 130 10.89 1.95 -9.23
N LEU A 131 11.77 1.01 -8.90
CA LEU A 131 12.94 0.71 -9.73
C LEU A 131 12.55 0.22 -11.13
N TRP A 132 11.53 -0.63 -11.27
CA TRP A 132 11.05 -1.06 -12.58
C TRP A 132 10.44 0.09 -13.39
N LEU A 133 9.76 1.03 -12.73
CA LEU A 133 9.24 2.23 -13.41
C LEU A 133 10.38 3.12 -13.91
N ASP A 134 11.42 3.36 -13.11
CA ASP A 134 12.59 4.12 -13.51
C ASP A 134 13.35 3.43 -14.65
N GLN A 135 13.53 2.12 -14.58
CA GLN A 135 14.17 1.34 -15.64
C GLN A 135 13.35 1.35 -16.94
N ALA A 136 12.03 1.31 -16.86
CA ALA A 136 11.18 1.40 -18.05
C ALA A 136 11.37 2.71 -18.84
N GLU A 137 11.69 3.80 -18.13
CA GLU A 137 11.87 5.13 -18.74
C GLU A 137 13.32 5.46 -19.11
N ARG A 138 14.30 4.93 -18.36
CA ARG A 138 15.69 5.40 -18.41
C ARG A 138 16.70 4.35 -18.83
N GLU A 139 16.32 3.07 -18.94
CA GLU A 139 17.24 2.02 -19.38
C GLU A 139 17.59 2.19 -20.86
N ALA A 140 18.88 2.22 -21.16
CA ALA A 140 19.39 2.41 -22.53
C ALA A 140 19.16 1.18 -23.41
N ASP A 141 19.13 -0.02 -22.84
CA ASP A 141 18.81 -1.26 -23.55
C ASP A 141 17.29 -1.39 -23.72
N PRO A 142 16.77 -1.31 -24.95
CA PRO A 142 15.33 -1.34 -25.21
C PRO A 142 14.67 -2.66 -24.81
N VAL A 143 15.42 -3.77 -24.75
CA VAL A 143 14.90 -5.06 -24.31
C VAL A 143 14.67 -5.05 -22.81
N LYS A 144 15.64 -4.56 -22.05
CA LYS A 144 15.52 -4.42 -20.60
C LYS A 144 14.47 -3.39 -20.21
N ALA A 145 14.41 -2.24 -20.90
CA ALA A 145 13.37 -1.23 -20.69
C ALA A 145 11.97 -1.81 -20.88
N LYS A 146 11.76 -2.56 -21.95
CA LYS A 146 10.49 -3.24 -22.23
C LYS A 146 10.14 -4.29 -21.17
N GLN A 147 11.12 -5.07 -20.72
CA GLN A 147 10.92 -6.06 -19.66
C GLN A 147 10.53 -5.38 -18.33
N ALA A 148 11.24 -4.31 -17.94
CA ALA A 148 10.91 -3.52 -16.75
C ALA A 148 9.50 -2.93 -16.82
N SER A 149 9.11 -2.38 -17.97
CA SER A 149 7.75 -1.87 -18.22
C SER A 149 6.69 -2.95 -18.05
N ALA A 150 6.92 -4.16 -18.57
CA ALA A 150 6.00 -5.28 -18.44
C ALA A 150 5.84 -5.74 -16.98
N LEU A 151 6.96 -5.85 -16.24
CA LEU A 151 6.96 -6.18 -14.82
C LEU A 151 6.25 -5.10 -13.99
N ALA A 152 6.55 -3.83 -14.21
CA ALA A 152 5.88 -2.72 -13.55
C ALA A 152 4.35 -2.75 -13.80
N ALA A 153 3.94 -3.00 -15.05
CA ALA A 153 2.54 -3.11 -15.40
C ALA A 153 1.84 -4.31 -14.74
N LEU A 154 2.51 -5.46 -14.63
CA LEU A 154 1.99 -6.66 -13.95
C LEU A 154 1.80 -6.42 -12.44
N PHE A 155 2.79 -5.77 -11.80
CA PHE A 155 2.79 -5.59 -10.35
C PHE A 155 1.94 -4.40 -9.88
N THR A 156 1.62 -3.42 -10.71
CA THR A 156 0.80 -2.26 -10.32
C THR A 156 -0.54 -2.66 -9.66
N PRO A 157 -1.39 -3.54 -10.24
CA PRO A 157 -2.62 -3.97 -9.59
C PRO A 157 -2.38 -4.81 -8.34
N ILE A 158 -1.30 -5.59 -8.27
CA ILE A 158 -0.92 -6.37 -7.08
C ILE A 158 -0.56 -5.42 -5.96
N VAL A 159 0.34 -4.48 -6.21
CA VAL A 159 0.78 -3.48 -5.22
C VAL A 159 -0.41 -2.71 -4.67
N LYS A 160 -1.25 -2.13 -5.55
CA LYS A 160 -2.42 -1.37 -5.10
C LYS A 160 -3.40 -2.24 -4.31
N GLY A 161 -3.79 -3.41 -4.83
CA GLY A 161 -4.78 -4.29 -4.20
C GLY A 161 -4.28 -4.89 -2.89
N PHE A 162 -3.18 -5.61 -2.93
CA PHE A 162 -2.63 -6.32 -1.78
C PHE A 162 -2.21 -5.37 -0.65
N VAL A 163 -1.47 -4.30 -0.98
CA VAL A 163 -0.93 -3.41 0.06
C VAL A 163 -2.04 -2.66 0.78
N THR A 164 -3.09 -2.23 0.08
CA THR A 164 -4.19 -1.52 0.73
C THR A 164 -5.09 -2.43 1.56
N ASP A 165 -5.34 -3.68 1.12
CA ASP A 165 -6.09 -4.67 1.91
C ASP A 165 -5.34 -5.06 3.19
N GLN A 166 -4.06 -5.40 3.07
CA GLN A 166 -3.26 -5.78 4.23
C GLN A 166 -2.92 -4.59 5.13
N GLY A 167 -2.72 -3.40 4.55
CA GLY A 167 -2.52 -2.17 5.31
C GLY A 167 -3.73 -1.82 6.18
N PHE A 168 -4.94 -1.97 5.65
CA PHE A 168 -6.17 -1.80 6.44
C PHE A 168 -6.21 -2.79 7.62
N LYS A 169 -5.92 -4.07 7.36
CA LYS A 169 -5.85 -5.09 8.41
C LYS A 169 -4.80 -4.76 9.46
N ALA A 170 -3.62 -4.29 9.04
CA ALA A 170 -2.55 -3.88 9.95
C ALA A 170 -2.98 -2.71 10.85
N CYS A 171 -3.73 -1.73 10.33
CA CYS A 171 -4.29 -0.63 11.14
C CYS A 171 -5.33 -1.14 12.15
N VAL A 172 -6.18 -2.10 11.76
CA VAL A 172 -7.15 -2.73 12.68
C VAL A 172 -6.42 -3.50 13.78
N ASP A 173 -5.39 -4.28 13.43
CA ASP A 173 -4.57 -5.01 14.42
C ASP A 173 -3.82 -4.03 15.35
N ALA A 174 -3.32 -2.90 14.84
CA ALA A 174 -2.69 -1.86 15.64
C ALA A 174 -3.67 -1.23 16.64
N GLN A 175 -4.88 -0.91 16.19
CA GLN A 175 -5.98 -0.44 17.06
C GLN A 175 -6.32 -1.48 18.13
N GLN A 176 -6.36 -2.77 17.77
CA GLN A 176 -6.64 -3.88 18.68
C GLN A 176 -5.59 -3.99 19.80
N VAL A 177 -4.31 -3.74 19.52
CA VAL A 177 -3.23 -3.73 20.51
C VAL A 177 -3.49 -2.71 21.62
N TYR A 178 -4.14 -1.58 21.32
CA TYR A 178 -4.54 -0.58 22.30
C TYR A 178 -5.72 -0.99 23.17
N GLY A 179 -6.44 -2.05 22.82
CA GLY A 179 -7.66 -2.44 23.50
C GLY A 179 -8.71 -1.34 23.51
N GLY A 180 -9.37 -1.08 24.65
CA GLY A 180 -10.36 0.01 24.78
C GLY A 180 -9.83 1.40 24.43
N HIS A 181 -8.57 1.69 24.71
CA HIS A 181 -7.93 2.95 24.34
C HIS A 181 -7.91 3.14 22.81
N GLY A 182 -7.76 2.09 22.03
CA GLY A 182 -7.76 2.17 20.56
C GLY A 182 -9.09 2.63 19.94
N TYR A 183 -10.18 2.58 20.71
CA TYR A 183 -11.51 3.03 20.29
C TYR A 183 -11.83 4.47 20.71
N ILE A 184 -10.97 5.09 21.52
CA ILE A 184 -11.15 6.44 22.07
C ILE A 184 -10.39 7.44 21.19
N ASN A 185 -11.06 8.52 20.76
CA ASN A 185 -10.51 9.51 19.82
C ASN A 185 -9.19 10.14 20.29
N GLU A 186 -9.05 10.40 21.57
CA GLU A 186 -7.87 11.04 22.16
C GLU A 186 -6.57 10.24 21.96
N TRP A 187 -6.69 8.92 21.72
CA TRP A 187 -5.55 8.05 21.41
C TRP A 187 -5.18 8.03 19.93
N GLY A 188 -6.06 8.50 19.04
CA GLY A 188 -5.81 8.66 17.61
C GLY A 188 -5.71 7.39 16.78
N MET A 189 -5.81 6.20 17.38
CA MET A 189 -5.62 4.93 16.65
C MET A 189 -6.79 4.62 15.71
N GLU A 190 -8.00 5.04 16.06
CA GLU A 190 -9.19 4.86 15.25
C GLU A 190 -9.11 5.66 13.92
N GLN A 191 -8.39 6.79 13.93
CA GLN A 191 -8.21 7.62 12.74
C GLN A 191 -7.41 6.88 11.66
N PHE A 192 -6.39 6.10 12.00
CA PHE A 192 -5.65 5.31 11.01
C PHE A 192 -6.56 4.30 10.27
N VAL A 193 -7.49 3.69 10.99
CA VAL A 193 -8.47 2.76 10.40
C VAL A 193 -9.43 3.49 9.46
N ARG A 194 -9.89 4.70 9.84
CA ARG A 194 -10.77 5.52 9.00
C ARG A 194 -10.05 6.05 7.76
N ASP A 195 -8.83 6.56 7.94
CA ASP A 195 -8.07 7.19 6.87
C ASP A 195 -7.61 6.19 5.79
N ILE A 196 -7.18 4.98 6.21
CA ILE A 196 -6.72 3.98 5.25
C ILE A 196 -7.87 3.33 4.46
N ARG A 197 -9.10 3.37 4.96
CA ARG A 197 -10.24 2.66 4.35
C ARG A 197 -10.50 3.06 2.90
N ILE A 198 -10.29 4.31 2.54
CA ILE A 198 -10.49 4.82 1.19
C ILE A 198 -9.53 4.19 0.18
N ALA A 199 -8.33 3.79 0.61
CA ALA A 199 -7.29 3.27 -0.27
C ALA A 199 -7.71 1.99 -1.00
N MET A 200 -8.64 1.21 -0.45
CA MET A 200 -9.21 0.02 -1.11
C MET A 200 -10.29 0.38 -2.14
N ILE A 201 -10.80 1.61 -2.12
CA ILE A 201 -11.99 2.01 -2.88
C ILE A 201 -11.61 2.86 -4.10
N TYR A 202 -10.85 3.93 -3.90
CA TYR A 202 -10.54 4.88 -4.98
C TYR A 202 -9.38 4.42 -5.87
N GLU A 203 -9.13 5.14 -6.96
CA GLU A 203 -8.15 4.80 -8.00
C GLU A 203 -8.37 3.41 -8.63
N GLY A 204 -9.63 3.01 -8.70
CA GLY A 204 -10.09 1.67 -9.02
C GLY A 204 -10.11 0.76 -7.79
N THR A 205 -11.29 0.25 -7.45
CA THR A 205 -11.45 -0.67 -6.32
C THR A 205 -10.54 -1.88 -6.41
N ASN A 206 -10.28 -2.56 -5.30
CA ASN A 206 -9.42 -3.75 -5.31
C ASN A 206 -9.99 -4.88 -6.18
N GLY A 207 -11.32 -4.96 -6.33
CA GLY A 207 -11.95 -5.84 -7.33
C GLY A 207 -11.58 -5.46 -8.77
N VAL A 208 -11.49 -4.16 -9.09
CA VAL A 208 -11.02 -3.68 -10.40
C VAL A 208 -9.54 -4.01 -10.61
N GLN A 209 -8.71 -3.95 -9.55
CA GLN A 209 -7.30 -4.37 -9.63
C GLN A 209 -7.18 -5.88 -9.92
N ALA A 210 -7.98 -6.71 -9.26
CA ALA A 210 -8.02 -8.15 -9.52
C ALA A 210 -8.44 -8.45 -10.97
N LEU A 211 -9.46 -7.76 -11.47
CA LEU A 211 -9.92 -7.89 -12.86
C LEU A 211 -8.84 -7.41 -13.85
N ASP A 212 -8.14 -6.33 -13.55
CA ASP A 212 -7.03 -5.82 -14.38
C ASP A 212 -5.88 -6.83 -14.44
N LEU A 213 -5.50 -7.41 -13.30
CA LEU A 213 -4.45 -8.43 -13.21
C LEU A 213 -4.81 -9.67 -14.04
N VAL A 214 -5.94 -10.30 -13.73
CA VAL A 214 -6.32 -11.58 -14.31
C VAL A 214 -6.87 -11.40 -15.72
N GLY A 215 -7.81 -10.47 -15.92
CA GLY A 215 -8.53 -10.31 -17.20
C GLY A 215 -7.74 -9.56 -18.27
N ARG A 216 -6.72 -8.79 -17.92
CA ARG A 216 -5.94 -8.00 -18.88
C ARG A 216 -4.46 -8.35 -18.85
N LYS A 217 -3.77 -8.22 -17.69
CA LYS A 217 -2.30 -8.35 -17.63
C LYS A 217 -1.85 -9.77 -17.93
N LEU A 218 -2.43 -10.77 -17.28
CA LEU A 218 -2.04 -12.17 -17.49
C LEU A 218 -2.51 -12.72 -18.84
N LEU A 219 -3.66 -12.28 -19.35
CA LEU A 219 -4.18 -12.76 -20.63
C LEU A 219 -3.53 -12.07 -21.84
N ALA A 220 -3.11 -10.81 -21.73
CA ALA A 220 -2.58 -10.02 -22.83
C ALA A 220 -1.33 -10.65 -23.48
N ASP A 221 -0.46 -11.25 -22.67
CA ASP A 221 0.79 -11.89 -23.12
C ASP A 221 0.83 -13.41 -22.86
N LYS A 222 -0.34 -13.99 -22.56
CA LYS A 222 -0.48 -15.42 -22.24
C LYS A 222 0.41 -15.88 -21.08
N GLY A 223 0.64 -15.01 -20.13
CA GLY A 223 1.44 -15.27 -18.94
C GLY A 223 2.97 -15.13 -19.14
N ALA A 224 3.43 -14.62 -20.28
CA ALA A 224 4.87 -14.50 -20.54
C ALA A 224 5.59 -13.63 -19.50
N THR A 225 5.01 -12.49 -19.09
CA THR A 225 5.61 -11.64 -18.04
C THR A 225 5.65 -12.37 -16.69
N LEU A 226 4.64 -13.17 -16.35
CA LEU A 226 4.65 -13.99 -15.14
C LEU A 226 5.76 -15.06 -15.18
N GLN A 227 6.02 -15.65 -16.35
CA GLN A 227 7.15 -16.58 -16.51
C GLN A 227 8.49 -15.90 -16.28
N VAL A 228 8.69 -14.68 -16.83
CA VAL A 228 9.89 -13.87 -16.55
C VAL A 228 10.08 -13.65 -15.05
N TRP A 229 9.02 -13.24 -14.35
CA TRP A 229 9.07 -13.10 -12.89
C TRP A 229 9.44 -14.43 -12.20
N SER A 230 8.82 -15.52 -12.58
CA SER A 230 9.09 -16.85 -12.01
C SER A 230 10.56 -17.26 -12.18
N GLU A 231 11.15 -17.01 -13.35
CA GLU A 231 12.56 -17.30 -13.59
C GLU A 231 13.49 -16.39 -12.74
N MET A 232 13.15 -15.11 -12.57
CA MET A 232 13.90 -14.22 -11.66
C MET A 232 13.89 -14.76 -10.21
N VAL A 233 12.72 -15.23 -9.74
CA VAL A 233 12.61 -15.83 -8.39
C VAL A 233 13.42 -17.12 -8.29
N LYS A 234 13.36 -18.01 -9.27
CA LYS A 234 14.15 -19.25 -9.30
C LYS A 234 15.65 -18.98 -9.30
N GLN A 235 16.10 -18.00 -10.09
CA GLN A 235 17.51 -17.58 -10.11
C GLN A 235 17.95 -17.04 -8.75
N PHE A 236 17.15 -16.20 -8.12
CA PHE A 236 17.42 -15.69 -6.79
C PHE A 236 17.53 -16.82 -5.75
N ILE A 237 16.59 -17.78 -5.77
CA ILE A 237 16.62 -18.96 -4.90
C ILE A 237 17.92 -19.77 -5.15
N GLY A 238 18.26 -20.02 -6.41
CA GLY A 238 19.46 -20.75 -6.78
C GLY A 238 20.75 -20.08 -6.28
N GLN A 239 20.85 -18.75 -6.42
CA GLN A 239 22.01 -17.98 -5.96
C GLN A 239 22.15 -17.95 -4.44
N HIS A 240 21.06 -18.07 -3.69
CA HIS A 240 21.03 -17.98 -2.23
C HIS A 240 20.76 -19.31 -1.54
N SER A 241 20.78 -20.42 -2.28
CA SER A 241 20.51 -21.78 -1.75
C SER A 241 21.51 -22.23 -0.68
N ALA A 242 22.73 -21.66 -0.66
CA ALA A 242 23.76 -21.94 0.33
C ALA A 242 23.69 -21.01 1.55
N ASN A 243 22.81 -20.01 1.58
CA ASN A 243 22.63 -19.15 2.73
C ASN A 243 21.95 -19.91 3.88
N GLU A 244 22.22 -19.49 5.12
CA GLU A 244 21.81 -20.18 6.33
C GLU A 244 20.35 -20.67 6.39
N PRO A 245 20.03 -21.74 7.15
CA PRO A 245 18.79 -22.54 7.05
C PRO A 245 17.46 -21.76 7.21
N VAL A 246 17.47 -20.56 7.78
CA VAL A 246 16.25 -19.79 8.07
C VAL A 246 15.58 -19.25 6.79
N SER A 247 16.37 -18.86 5.79
CA SER A 247 15.83 -18.37 4.51
C SER A 247 15.32 -19.50 3.62
N TYR A 248 15.90 -20.68 3.72
CA TYR A 248 15.60 -21.84 2.90
C TYR A 248 14.28 -22.55 3.25
N THR A 249 13.96 -22.66 4.53
CA THR A 249 12.69 -23.25 4.98
C THR A 249 11.47 -22.41 4.60
N HIS A 250 11.61 -21.08 4.53
CA HIS A 250 10.54 -20.18 4.09
C HIS A 250 10.29 -20.26 2.59
N LEU A 251 11.33 -20.35 1.77
CA LEU A 251 11.22 -20.42 0.32
C LEU A 251 10.62 -21.76 -0.14
N ARG A 252 11.01 -22.88 0.46
CA ARG A 252 10.46 -24.22 0.16
C ARG A 252 9.03 -24.43 0.64
N ALA A 253 8.59 -23.77 1.70
CA ALA A 253 7.22 -23.92 2.20
C ALA A 253 6.16 -23.43 1.19
N HIS A 254 6.54 -22.59 0.23
CA HIS A 254 5.67 -22.13 -0.85
C HIS A 254 5.66 -23.04 -2.09
N GLU A 255 6.69 -23.89 -2.27
CA GLU A 255 6.75 -24.84 -3.40
C GLU A 255 5.90 -26.11 -3.21
N THR A 256 5.57 -26.46 -1.96
CA THR A 256 4.88 -27.74 -1.64
C THR A 256 3.35 -27.62 -1.58
N LYS A 257 2.76 -26.48 -1.95
CA LYS A 257 1.31 -26.25 -1.95
C LYS A 257 0.75 -25.77 -3.31
N ALA A 258 1.42 -26.06 -4.39
CA ALA A 258 0.88 -25.90 -5.74
C ALA A 258 0.35 -27.23 -6.29
#